data_851a89fe6c23b74e8f231d8fbbccb19f
#
_entry.id   851a89fe6c23b74e8f231d8fbbccb19f
#
_cell.length_a   1.000
_cell.length_b   1.000
_cell.length_c   1.000
_cell.angle_alpha   90.00
_cell.angle_beta   90.00
_cell.angle_gamma   90.00
#
_symmetry.space_group_name_H-M   'P 1'
#
loop_
_entity.id
_entity.type
_entity.pdbx_description
1 polymer ?
#
loop_
_entity_poly.entity_id
_entity_poly.type
_entity_poly.pdbx_seq_one_letter_code
_entity_poly.pdbx_strand_id
1 'polypeptide(L)'
;MFSREKSGRKSAIRDEMRAMTSNQASAPNPNGQAGSTQPGGEAAAAPSPTFSPLYRQIKALITQSLEAGEWKPGEIIPSEVELAGRYKVSQGTVRKAIDELAADNLLVRRQGKGTFVATHSEERAQFRFLRLLADDGAEHPHVSRLLECRRMRAPAEIARQLDLKPADPVVQVRRVLEFDGADTVLDEIWLPGAMFRGLTFERLSEYKGPLYAMFESEFGTRMIRASEKIRAIAAEPAVADALRVPPGFPLLSVERVSYTYGDRPVEVRRGWYVTTGYYYQNDLS
;
A
#
# COMPACT_ATOMS: atom_id res chain seq x y z
N MET A 1 -23.92 15.98 42.85
CA MET A 1 -24.47 17.14 42.13
C MET A 1 -23.70 17.28 40.79
N PHE A 2 -23.68 16.23 39.94
CA PHE A 2 -23.04 16.23 38.64
C PHE A 2 -23.75 15.19 37.74
N SER A 3 -24.94 15.53 37.25
CA SER A 3 -25.68 14.63 36.36
C SER A 3 -26.71 15.31 35.44
N ARG A 4 -26.46 16.55 34.98
CA ARG A 4 -27.39 17.25 34.08
C ARG A 4 -26.81 17.93 32.84
N GLU A 5 -25.51 17.86 32.58
CA GLU A 5 -24.90 18.55 31.40
C GLU A 5 -24.62 17.68 30.16
N LYS A 6 -24.80 16.37 30.22
CA LYS A 6 -24.55 15.50 29.08
C LYS A 6 -25.69 15.28 28.09
N SER A 7 -26.90 15.75 28.44
CA SER A 7 -28.11 15.57 27.58
C SER A 7 -28.28 16.67 26.51
N GLY A 8 -27.76 17.88 26.74
CA GLY A 8 -27.95 19.02 25.84
C GLY A 8 -27.08 19.00 24.55
N ARG A 9 -25.91 18.38 24.60
CA ARG A 9 -24.98 18.36 23.43
C ARG A 9 -25.34 17.34 22.35
N LYS A 10 -26.08 16.28 22.68
CA LYS A 10 -26.53 15.28 21.69
C LYS A 10 -27.74 15.72 20.88
N SER A 11 -28.53 16.65 21.39
CA SER A 11 -29.69 17.23 20.69
C SER A 11 -29.24 18.22 19.60
N ALA A 12 -28.28 19.10 19.90
CA ALA A 12 -27.82 20.13 18.97
C ALA A 12 -27.16 19.56 17.69
N ILE A 13 -26.42 18.45 17.77
CA ILE A 13 -25.78 17.83 16.60
C ILE A 13 -26.81 17.12 15.69
N ARG A 14 -27.94 16.67 16.25
CA ARG A 14 -29.00 16.00 15.48
C ARG A 14 -29.89 17.00 14.71
N ASP A 15 -30.04 18.21 15.19
CA ASP A 15 -30.84 19.25 14.55
C ASP A 15 -30.07 19.94 13.41
N GLU A 16 -28.76 20.09 13.51
CA GLU A 16 -27.93 20.59 12.39
C GLU A 16 -27.86 19.62 11.20
N MET A 17 -27.88 18.32 11.41
CA MET A 17 -27.91 17.34 10.30
C MET A 17 -29.26 17.26 9.59
N ARG A 18 -30.37 17.72 10.22
CA ARG A 18 -31.70 17.72 9.62
C ARG A 18 -31.96 18.95 8.75
N ALA A 19 -31.25 20.05 8.97
CA ALA A 19 -31.37 21.29 8.21
C ALA A 19 -30.69 21.26 6.83
N MET A 20 -29.80 20.28 6.57
CA MET A 20 -29.08 20.15 5.29
C MET A 20 -29.80 19.28 4.25
N THR A 21 -30.94 18.65 4.55
CA THR A 21 -31.65 17.74 3.65
C THR A 21 -32.98 18.24 3.10
N SER A 22 -33.38 19.51 3.35
CA SER A 22 -34.66 20.05 2.90
C SER A 22 -34.52 21.31 2.06
N ASN A 23 -33.86 21.23 0.90
CA ASN A 23 -33.98 22.31 -0.09
C ASN A 23 -33.85 21.77 -1.53
N GLN A 24 -34.87 21.01 -1.95
CA GLN A 24 -35.15 20.75 -3.37
C GLN A 24 -36.63 20.38 -3.52
N ALA A 25 -37.48 21.35 -3.85
CA ALA A 25 -38.65 21.16 -4.69
C ALA A 25 -39.36 22.51 -4.88
N SER A 26 -39.39 23.01 -6.11
CA SER A 26 -40.67 23.46 -6.76
C SER A 26 -40.35 24.27 -8.01
N ALA A 27 -40.69 23.70 -9.15
CA ALA A 27 -40.93 24.44 -10.40
C ALA A 27 -42.33 25.08 -10.37
N PRO A 28 -42.64 26.07 -11.25
CA PRO A 28 -43.59 25.78 -12.31
C PRO A 28 -43.23 26.35 -13.68
N ASN A 29 -43.64 25.60 -14.72
CA ASN A 29 -43.76 26.02 -16.11
C ASN A 29 -45.11 26.77 -16.30
N PRO A 30 -45.27 27.78 -17.24
CA PRO A 30 -46.02 27.43 -18.42
C PRO A 30 -45.64 28.13 -19.77
N ASN A 31 -45.77 27.36 -20.85
CA ASN A 31 -46.22 27.68 -22.23
C ASN A 31 -45.67 28.86 -23.04
N GLY A 32 -45.29 28.49 -24.30
CA GLY A 32 -45.36 29.42 -25.44
C GLY A 32 -44.53 29.04 -26.63
N GLN A 33 -45.09 28.23 -27.55
CA GLN A 33 -45.00 28.21 -29.00
C GLN A 33 -43.69 28.32 -29.78
N ALA A 34 -43.43 27.26 -30.57
CA ALA A 34 -43.17 27.20 -32.02
C ALA A 34 -42.05 28.01 -32.61
N GLY A 35 -41.05 27.30 -33.15
CA GLY A 35 -40.05 27.80 -34.09
C GLY A 35 -39.22 26.64 -34.59
N SER A 36 -39.55 26.09 -35.74
CA SER A 36 -38.85 25.06 -36.49
C SER A 36 -37.48 25.55 -36.94
N THR A 37 -36.43 24.78 -36.66
CA THR A 37 -35.31 24.64 -37.61
C THR A 37 -34.48 23.37 -37.23
N GLN A 38 -34.15 22.63 -38.25
CA GLN A 38 -33.59 21.29 -38.29
C GLN A 38 -32.16 21.11 -37.76
N PRO A 39 -31.68 19.87 -37.72
CA PRO A 39 -30.71 19.35 -36.75
C PRO A 39 -29.29 19.50 -37.22
N GLY A 40 -28.48 20.13 -36.43
CA GLY A 40 -27.05 19.92 -36.48
C GLY A 40 -26.75 18.64 -35.71
N GLY A 41 -26.62 17.54 -36.43
CA GLY A 41 -26.13 16.29 -35.84
C GLY A 41 -24.71 16.49 -35.35
N GLU A 42 -24.56 16.64 -34.08
CA GLU A 42 -23.27 16.49 -33.39
C GLU A 42 -22.93 15.01 -33.45
N ALA A 43 -22.19 14.65 -34.51
CA ALA A 43 -21.61 13.33 -34.64
C ALA A 43 -20.75 13.11 -33.40
N ALA A 44 -21.21 12.24 -32.49
CA ALA A 44 -20.39 11.71 -31.41
C ALA A 44 -19.07 11.22 -32.02
N ALA A 45 -17.97 11.91 -31.74
CA ALA A 45 -16.65 11.55 -32.18
C ALA A 45 -16.42 10.09 -31.77
N ALA A 46 -16.27 9.21 -32.75
CA ALA A 46 -15.91 7.82 -32.52
C ALA A 46 -14.64 7.80 -31.61
N PRO A 47 -14.55 6.95 -30.63
CA PRO A 47 -13.37 6.86 -29.77
C PRO A 47 -12.18 6.52 -30.69
N SER A 48 -11.27 7.49 -30.82
CA SER A 48 -10.03 7.29 -31.54
C SER A 48 -9.24 6.21 -30.85
N PRO A 49 -8.63 5.24 -31.55
CA PRO A 49 -7.79 4.24 -30.92
C PRO A 49 -6.66 4.96 -30.19
N THR A 50 -6.66 4.95 -28.89
CA THR A 50 -5.60 5.50 -28.06
C THR A 50 -4.39 4.60 -28.17
N PHE A 51 -3.51 4.87 -29.14
CA PHE A 51 -2.18 4.26 -29.16
C PHE A 51 -1.45 4.69 -27.89
N SER A 52 -1.17 3.73 -27.04
CA SER A 52 -0.33 3.97 -25.85
C SER A 52 1.02 4.54 -26.31
N PRO A 53 1.50 5.65 -25.75
CA PRO A 53 2.80 6.22 -26.09
C PRO A 53 3.90 5.17 -26.06
N LEU A 54 4.85 5.24 -26.98
CA LEU A 54 5.88 4.21 -27.17
C LEU A 54 6.68 3.96 -25.87
N TYR A 55 7.00 5.00 -25.10
CA TYR A 55 7.70 4.83 -23.85
C TYR A 55 6.90 4.02 -22.80
N ARG A 56 5.56 4.07 -22.82
CA ARG A 56 4.71 3.22 -21.95
C ARG A 56 4.76 1.76 -22.37
N GLN A 57 4.85 1.49 -23.67
CA GLN A 57 5.03 0.13 -24.16
C GLN A 57 6.40 -0.42 -23.74
N ILE A 58 7.46 0.39 -23.83
CA ILE A 58 8.80 0.02 -23.35
C ILE A 58 8.81 -0.18 -21.82
N LYS A 59 8.14 0.69 -21.07
CA LYS A 59 7.94 0.52 -19.61
C LYS A 59 7.30 -0.84 -19.31
N ALA A 60 6.24 -1.20 -20.01
CA ALA A 60 5.56 -2.49 -19.84
C ALA A 60 6.48 -3.68 -20.17
N LEU A 61 7.25 -3.61 -21.26
CA LEU A 61 8.20 -4.66 -21.64
C LEU A 61 9.32 -4.83 -20.60
N ILE A 62 9.88 -3.73 -20.08
CA ILE A 62 10.89 -3.78 -19.01
C ILE A 62 10.28 -4.36 -17.74
N THR A 63 9.04 -3.95 -17.38
CA THR A 63 8.33 -4.52 -16.22
C THR A 63 8.11 -6.02 -16.36
N GLN A 64 7.72 -6.51 -17.53
CA GLN A 64 7.61 -7.94 -17.81
C GLN A 64 8.94 -8.69 -17.64
N SER A 65 10.05 -8.10 -18.10
CA SER A 65 11.38 -8.68 -17.92
C SER A 65 11.77 -8.76 -16.44
N LEU A 66 11.43 -7.71 -15.64
CA LEU A 66 11.63 -7.71 -14.18
C LEU A 66 10.77 -8.78 -13.49
N GLU A 67 9.51 -8.89 -13.88
CA GLU A 67 8.56 -9.89 -13.35
C GLU A 67 9.01 -11.33 -13.69
N ALA A 68 9.51 -11.53 -14.90
CA ALA A 68 10.07 -12.81 -15.34
C ALA A 68 11.41 -13.15 -14.67
N GLY A 69 12.01 -12.22 -13.90
CA GLY A 69 13.30 -12.42 -13.24
C GLY A 69 14.51 -12.39 -14.19
N GLU A 70 14.36 -11.76 -15.37
CA GLU A 70 15.49 -11.56 -16.29
C GLU A 70 16.62 -10.77 -15.63
N TRP A 71 16.26 -9.82 -14.78
CA TRP A 71 17.17 -9.08 -13.90
C TRP A 71 16.66 -9.19 -12.48
N LYS A 72 17.53 -9.67 -11.58
CA LYS A 72 17.19 -9.87 -10.17
C LYS A 72 17.24 -8.56 -9.39
N PRO A 73 16.56 -8.46 -8.25
CA PRO A 73 16.71 -7.34 -7.32
C PRO A 73 18.19 -7.05 -7.02
N GLY A 74 18.59 -5.78 -7.12
CA GLY A 74 19.97 -5.34 -6.94
C GLY A 74 20.88 -5.50 -8.15
N GLU A 75 20.48 -6.22 -9.20
CA GLU A 75 21.28 -6.36 -10.42
C GLU A 75 21.20 -5.11 -11.31
N ILE A 76 22.24 -4.90 -12.10
CA ILE A 76 22.29 -3.86 -13.13
C ILE A 76 21.48 -4.32 -14.35
N ILE A 77 20.66 -3.43 -14.89
CA ILE A 77 19.98 -3.67 -16.17
C ILE A 77 20.84 -3.15 -17.32
N PRO A 78 20.63 -3.60 -18.58
CA PRO A 78 21.33 -3.06 -19.73
C PRO A 78 21.18 -1.53 -19.84
N SER A 79 22.18 -0.89 -20.43
CA SER A 79 22.18 0.56 -20.63
C SER A 79 21.03 1.05 -21.52
N GLU A 80 20.72 2.33 -21.44
CA GLU A 80 19.70 2.95 -22.31
C GLU A 80 19.97 2.71 -23.80
N VAL A 81 21.24 2.66 -24.20
CA VAL A 81 21.66 2.42 -25.60
C VAL A 81 21.40 0.96 -25.98
N GLU A 82 21.76 0.01 -25.15
CA GLU A 82 21.53 -1.42 -25.39
C GLU A 82 20.03 -1.74 -25.44
N LEU A 83 19.24 -1.18 -24.49
CA LEU A 83 17.79 -1.33 -24.49
C LEU A 83 17.14 -0.67 -25.72
N ALA A 84 17.65 0.49 -26.16
CA ALA A 84 17.19 1.15 -27.38
C ALA A 84 17.43 0.26 -28.61
N GLY A 85 18.59 -0.38 -28.70
CA GLY A 85 18.91 -1.38 -29.73
C GLY A 85 18.01 -2.61 -29.65
N ARG A 86 17.81 -3.16 -28.46
CA ARG A 86 16.96 -4.34 -28.21
C ARG A 86 15.50 -4.11 -28.64
N TYR A 87 14.93 -2.97 -28.27
CA TYR A 87 13.53 -2.66 -28.55
C TYR A 87 13.32 -1.86 -29.85
N LYS A 88 14.38 -1.54 -30.58
CA LYS A 88 14.36 -0.77 -31.84
C LYS A 88 13.65 0.57 -31.72
N VAL A 89 13.99 1.31 -30.66
CA VAL A 89 13.44 2.65 -30.36
C VAL A 89 14.56 3.65 -30.08
N SER A 90 14.23 4.94 -29.97
CA SER A 90 15.22 5.95 -29.60
C SER A 90 15.67 5.81 -28.14
N GLN A 91 16.91 6.17 -27.84
CA GLN A 91 17.43 6.23 -26.47
C GLN A 91 16.56 7.12 -25.57
N GLY A 92 16.05 8.23 -26.09
CA GLY A 92 15.16 9.12 -25.33
C GLY A 92 13.84 8.45 -24.91
N THR A 93 13.30 7.54 -25.75
CA THR A 93 12.10 6.73 -25.41
C THR A 93 12.39 5.78 -24.25
N VAL A 94 13.56 5.10 -24.27
CA VAL A 94 14.00 4.21 -23.20
C VAL A 94 14.26 5.00 -21.92
N ARG A 95 14.96 6.14 -22.03
CA ARG A 95 15.23 7.01 -20.87
C ARG A 95 13.95 7.41 -20.16
N LYS A 96 12.92 7.85 -20.88
CA LYS A 96 11.62 8.21 -20.31
C LYS A 96 10.94 7.02 -19.64
N ALA A 97 11.02 5.82 -20.22
CA ALA A 97 10.49 4.61 -19.60
C ALA A 97 11.22 4.26 -18.29
N ILE A 98 12.57 4.37 -18.27
CA ILE A 98 13.38 4.14 -17.08
C ILE A 98 13.11 5.19 -16.00
N ASP A 99 12.92 6.47 -16.38
CA ASP A 99 12.58 7.54 -15.42
C ASP A 99 11.24 7.27 -14.72
N GLU A 100 10.23 6.82 -15.46
CA GLU A 100 8.96 6.40 -14.86
C GLU A 100 9.10 5.15 -13.99
N LEU A 101 9.90 4.15 -14.40
CA LEU A 101 10.17 2.97 -13.60
C LEU A 101 10.95 3.31 -12.32
N ALA A 102 11.81 4.32 -12.36
CA ALA A 102 12.49 4.83 -11.18
C ALA A 102 11.53 5.59 -10.25
N ALA A 103 10.62 6.40 -10.80
CA ALA A 103 9.56 7.05 -10.02
C ALA A 103 8.62 6.03 -9.36
N ASP A 104 8.33 4.91 -10.03
CA ASP A 104 7.58 3.78 -9.47
C ASP A 104 8.41 2.90 -8.51
N ASN A 105 9.67 3.27 -8.25
CA ASN A 105 10.59 2.52 -7.40
C ASN A 105 10.87 1.08 -7.88
N LEU A 106 10.76 0.82 -9.17
CA LEU A 106 11.15 -0.44 -9.78
C LEU A 106 12.64 -0.47 -10.14
N LEU A 107 13.20 0.67 -10.47
CA LEU A 107 14.60 0.86 -10.80
C LEU A 107 15.23 1.94 -9.91
N VAL A 108 16.55 1.91 -9.79
CA VAL A 108 17.35 2.93 -9.09
C VAL A 108 18.52 3.33 -9.98
N ARG A 109 18.65 4.64 -10.28
CA ARG A 109 19.81 5.17 -10.97
C ARG A 109 20.94 5.40 -9.98
N ARG A 110 22.13 4.88 -10.27
CA ARG A 110 23.36 5.16 -9.51
C ARG A 110 24.32 5.91 -10.42
N GLN A 111 24.64 7.16 -10.04
CA GLN A 111 25.50 8.01 -10.85
C GLN A 111 26.84 7.32 -11.18
N GLY A 112 27.20 7.29 -12.47
CA GLY A 112 28.42 6.65 -12.97
C GLY A 112 28.44 5.12 -12.92
N LYS A 113 27.42 4.46 -12.31
CA LYS A 113 27.37 3.01 -12.15
C LYS A 113 26.29 2.33 -12.98
N GLY A 114 25.28 3.09 -13.46
CA GLY A 114 24.19 2.57 -14.27
C GLY A 114 22.85 2.54 -13.56
N THR A 115 21.90 1.78 -14.10
CA THR A 115 20.54 1.60 -13.57
C THR A 115 20.41 0.19 -13.02
N PHE A 116 19.90 0.06 -11.81
CA PHE A 116 19.78 -1.19 -11.07
C PHE A 116 18.32 -1.49 -10.77
N VAL A 117 17.99 -2.77 -10.67
CA VAL A 117 16.70 -3.20 -10.10
C VAL A 117 16.69 -2.82 -8.63
N ALA A 118 15.67 -2.07 -8.20
CA ALA A 118 15.56 -1.69 -6.80
C ALA A 118 15.32 -2.94 -5.94
N THR A 119 15.76 -2.94 -4.67
CA THR A 119 15.67 -4.08 -3.74
C THR A 119 15.26 -3.61 -2.34
N HIS A 120 14.62 -4.50 -1.58
CA HIS A 120 14.32 -4.30 -0.16
C HIS A 120 15.48 -4.61 0.79
N SER A 121 16.60 -5.12 0.26
CA SER A 121 17.79 -5.43 1.06
C SER A 121 18.61 -4.18 1.46
N GLU A 122 18.32 -3.01 0.88
CA GLU A 122 18.98 -1.75 1.25
C GLU A 122 18.32 -1.15 2.50
N GLU A 123 19.10 -0.60 3.44
CA GLU A 123 18.62 -0.02 4.70
C GLU A 123 17.51 1.03 4.48
N ARG A 124 17.64 1.88 3.46
CA ARG A 124 16.63 2.87 3.11
C ARG A 124 15.28 2.27 2.70
N ALA A 125 15.27 1.02 2.24
CA ALA A 125 14.04 0.35 1.87
C ALA A 125 13.22 -0.15 3.07
N GLN A 126 13.87 -0.37 4.22
CA GLN A 126 13.18 -0.79 5.46
C GLN A 126 12.22 0.30 5.94
N PHE A 127 12.67 1.56 5.95
CA PHE A 127 11.90 2.71 6.43
C PHE A 127 10.78 3.12 5.47
N ARG A 128 10.84 2.70 4.21
CA ARG A 128 9.79 3.03 3.24
C ARG A 128 8.41 2.51 3.65
N PHE A 129 8.35 1.40 4.36
CA PHE A 129 7.11 0.75 4.77
C PHE A 129 6.87 0.77 6.28
N LEU A 130 7.91 0.97 7.10
CA LEU A 130 7.77 1.24 8.52
C LEU A 130 7.98 2.75 8.74
N ARG A 131 6.90 3.50 8.73
CA ARG A 131 6.91 4.97 8.75
C ARG A 131 6.81 5.55 10.17
N LEU A 132 7.19 4.77 11.17
CA LEU A 132 7.23 5.18 12.57
C LEU A 132 8.60 5.75 12.89
N LEU A 133 8.63 7.00 13.31
CA LEU A 133 9.84 7.73 13.70
C LEU A 133 9.72 8.18 15.15
N ALA A 134 10.84 8.22 15.86
CA ALA A 134 10.88 8.74 17.21
C ALA A 134 10.81 10.27 17.23
N ASP A 135 10.23 10.84 18.30
CA ASP A 135 10.07 12.30 18.46
C ASP A 135 11.41 13.05 18.54
N ASP A 136 12.49 12.36 18.91
CA ASP A 136 13.85 12.91 18.95
C ASP A 136 14.51 12.97 17.54
N GLY A 137 13.85 12.41 16.51
CA GLY A 137 14.35 12.35 15.15
C GLY A 137 15.49 11.35 14.93
N ALA A 138 15.82 10.52 15.93
CA ALA A 138 16.82 9.47 15.82
C ALA A 138 16.22 8.20 15.16
N GLU A 139 17.06 7.45 14.47
CA GLU A 139 16.70 6.10 13.98
C GLU A 139 16.90 5.11 15.13
N HIS A 140 15.80 4.53 15.61
CA HIS A 140 15.85 3.50 16.64
C HIS A 140 15.74 2.11 16.00
N PRO A 141 16.74 1.24 16.20
CA PRO A 141 16.65 -0.14 15.76
C PRO A 141 15.52 -0.85 16.51
N HIS A 142 14.78 -1.69 15.80
CA HIS A 142 13.72 -2.47 16.41
C HIS A 142 14.04 -3.96 16.38
N VAL A 143 13.56 -4.66 17.39
CA VAL A 143 13.58 -6.13 17.46
C VAL A 143 12.20 -6.66 17.06
N SER A 144 12.15 -7.62 16.14
CA SER A 144 10.91 -8.29 15.75
C SER A 144 10.74 -9.56 16.57
N ARG A 145 9.72 -9.59 17.42
CA ARG A 145 9.34 -10.77 18.21
C ARG A 145 8.13 -11.43 17.57
N LEU A 146 8.36 -12.61 16.94
CA LEU A 146 7.31 -13.38 16.31
C LEU A 146 6.40 -14.02 17.36
N LEU A 147 5.09 -13.85 17.18
CA LEU A 147 4.07 -14.43 18.07
C LEU A 147 3.45 -15.68 17.47
N GLU A 148 3.13 -15.62 16.17
CA GLU A 148 2.42 -16.70 15.47
C GLU A 148 2.73 -16.67 13.97
N CYS A 149 2.82 -17.87 13.37
CA CYS A 149 2.80 -18.05 11.92
C CYS A 149 1.97 -19.29 11.62
N ARG A 150 0.83 -19.13 10.97
CA ARG A 150 -0.06 -20.25 10.66
C ARG A 150 -0.66 -20.16 9.26
N ARG A 151 -0.85 -21.33 8.66
CA ARG A 151 -1.60 -21.43 7.41
C ARG A 151 -3.08 -21.68 7.74
N MET A 152 -3.94 -20.89 7.10
CA MET A 152 -5.39 -20.99 7.33
C MET A 152 -6.17 -20.64 6.06
N ARG A 153 -7.49 -20.85 6.08
CA ARG A 153 -8.39 -20.33 5.04
C ARG A 153 -8.55 -18.83 5.19
N ALA A 154 -8.52 -18.11 4.07
CA ALA A 154 -8.67 -16.66 4.08
C ALA A 154 -10.04 -16.26 4.66
N PRO A 155 -10.08 -15.38 5.69
CA PRO A 155 -11.31 -14.70 6.05
C PRO A 155 -11.87 -13.92 4.84
N ALA A 156 -13.19 -13.80 4.74
CA ALA A 156 -13.85 -13.23 3.56
C ALA A 156 -13.35 -11.82 3.21
N GLU A 157 -13.07 -11.00 4.23
CA GLU A 157 -12.52 -9.66 4.05
C GLU A 157 -11.10 -9.69 3.48
N ILE A 158 -10.23 -10.56 4.03
CA ILE A 158 -8.85 -10.75 3.58
C ILE A 158 -8.81 -11.32 2.15
N ALA A 159 -9.68 -12.29 1.85
CA ALA A 159 -9.79 -12.84 0.50
C ALA A 159 -10.12 -11.74 -0.53
N ARG A 160 -11.06 -10.84 -0.23
CA ARG A 160 -11.40 -9.71 -1.11
C ARG A 160 -10.24 -8.74 -1.29
N GLN A 161 -9.52 -8.41 -0.22
CA GLN A 161 -8.39 -7.48 -0.26
C GLN A 161 -7.17 -8.04 -1.01
N LEU A 162 -7.00 -9.38 -0.99
CA LEU A 162 -5.93 -10.09 -1.68
C LEU A 162 -6.33 -10.60 -3.08
N ASP A 163 -7.53 -10.29 -3.54
CA ASP A 163 -8.09 -10.80 -4.81
C ASP A 163 -8.02 -12.33 -4.90
N LEU A 164 -8.35 -13.01 -3.79
CA LEU A 164 -8.38 -14.46 -3.66
C LEU A 164 -9.81 -14.98 -3.75
N LYS A 165 -9.97 -16.24 -4.14
CA LYS A 165 -11.25 -16.95 -4.04
C LYS A 165 -11.59 -17.18 -2.56
N PRO A 166 -12.89 -17.28 -2.23
CA PRO A 166 -13.29 -17.64 -0.88
C PRO A 166 -12.62 -18.94 -0.43
N ALA A 167 -12.08 -18.92 0.80
CA ALA A 167 -11.37 -20.03 1.42
C ALA A 167 -10.03 -20.45 0.78
N ASP A 168 -9.49 -19.71 -0.17
CA ASP A 168 -8.10 -19.90 -0.60
C ASP A 168 -7.16 -19.86 0.61
N PRO A 169 -6.06 -20.63 0.60
CA PRO A 169 -5.14 -20.64 1.72
C PRO A 169 -4.36 -19.32 1.81
N VAL A 170 -4.21 -18.83 3.04
CA VAL A 170 -3.33 -17.72 3.40
C VAL A 170 -2.37 -18.12 4.51
N VAL A 171 -1.25 -17.45 4.61
CA VAL A 171 -0.37 -17.48 5.78
C VAL A 171 -0.65 -16.23 6.61
N GLN A 172 -1.05 -16.41 7.86
CA GLN A 172 -1.15 -15.34 8.84
C GLN A 172 0.11 -15.32 9.69
N VAL A 173 0.72 -14.14 9.81
CA VAL A 173 1.87 -13.89 10.69
C VAL A 173 1.46 -12.82 11.70
N ARG A 174 1.71 -13.05 12.99
CA ARG A 174 1.57 -12.06 14.05
C ARG A 174 2.92 -11.83 14.69
N ARG A 175 3.29 -10.57 14.88
CA ARG A 175 4.55 -10.19 15.52
C ARG A 175 4.41 -8.87 16.26
N VAL A 176 5.28 -8.67 17.23
CA VAL A 176 5.47 -7.38 17.89
C VAL A 176 6.83 -6.82 17.46
N LEU A 177 6.85 -5.54 17.12
CA LEU A 177 8.08 -4.77 16.97
C LEU A 177 8.33 -4.01 18.27
N GLU A 178 9.50 -4.23 18.81
CA GLU A 178 9.97 -3.69 20.06
C GLU A 178 11.03 -2.63 19.78
N PHE A 179 10.78 -1.40 20.20
CA PHE A 179 11.71 -0.28 20.10
C PHE A 179 12.18 0.09 21.52
N ASP A 180 13.49 0.20 21.70
CA ASP A 180 14.09 0.54 23.00
C ASP A 180 13.57 -0.29 24.19
N GLY A 181 13.27 -1.56 23.94
CA GLY A 181 12.76 -2.49 24.94
C GLY A 181 11.25 -2.35 25.24
N ALA A 182 10.51 -1.51 24.49
CA ALA A 182 9.07 -1.35 24.61
C ALA A 182 8.32 -1.98 23.42
N ASP A 183 7.26 -2.75 23.70
CA ASP A 183 6.35 -3.29 22.67
C ASP A 183 5.59 -2.13 22.02
N THR A 184 6.01 -1.71 20.82
CA THR A 184 5.53 -0.48 20.19
C THR A 184 4.56 -0.74 19.05
N VAL A 185 4.74 -1.83 18.28
CA VAL A 185 3.87 -2.15 17.14
C VAL A 185 3.45 -3.61 17.20
N LEU A 186 2.15 -3.87 17.16
CA LEU A 186 1.61 -5.19 16.86
C LEU A 186 1.25 -5.26 15.37
N ASP A 187 1.83 -6.19 14.63
CA ASP A 187 1.51 -6.49 13.24
C ASP A 187 0.73 -7.79 13.12
N GLU A 188 -0.36 -7.76 12.37
CA GLU A 188 -1.00 -8.93 11.78
C GLU A 188 -0.89 -8.85 10.26
N ILE A 189 -0.30 -9.87 9.64
CA ILE A 189 0.05 -9.91 8.24
C ILE A 189 -0.61 -11.13 7.60
N TRP A 190 -1.33 -10.94 6.48
CA TRP A 190 -1.89 -12.01 5.68
C TRP A 190 -1.28 -12.03 4.30
N LEU A 191 -0.81 -13.20 3.88
CA LEU A 191 -0.08 -13.43 2.64
C LEU A 191 -0.77 -14.53 1.84
N PRO A 192 -0.89 -14.43 0.49
CA PRO A 192 -1.45 -15.49 -0.34
C PRO A 192 -0.65 -16.79 -0.17
N GLY A 193 -1.30 -17.85 0.28
CA GLY A 193 -0.62 -19.10 0.59
C GLY A 193 0.03 -19.80 -0.60
N ALA A 194 -0.41 -19.50 -1.82
CA ALA A 194 0.20 -20.04 -3.04
C ALA A 194 1.57 -19.40 -3.33
N MET A 195 1.76 -18.12 -2.99
CA MET A 195 3.01 -17.39 -3.19
C MET A 195 4.03 -17.67 -2.07
N PHE A 196 3.55 -17.86 -0.85
CA PHE A 196 4.39 -18.05 0.34
C PHE A 196 4.37 -19.52 0.80
N ARG A 197 4.62 -20.44 -0.14
CA ARG A 197 4.74 -21.87 0.16
C ARG A 197 5.99 -22.13 1.00
N GLY A 198 5.82 -22.80 2.14
CA GLY A 198 6.93 -23.12 3.03
C GLY A 198 7.36 -21.97 3.93
N LEU A 199 6.62 -20.88 4.01
CA LEU A 199 6.80 -19.89 5.07
C LEU A 199 6.27 -20.48 6.38
N THR A 200 7.14 -20.62 7.36
CA THR A 200 6.84 -21.19 8.69
C THR A 200 7.35 -20.28 9.80
N PHE A 201 6.96 -20.61 11.02
CA PHE A 201 7.42 -19.89 12.23
C PHE A 201 8.94 -19.97 12.38
N GLU A 202 9.51 -21.17 12.20
CA GLU A 202 10.94 -21.42 12.32
C GLU A 202 11.71 -20.60 11.31
N ARG A 203 11.29 -20.63 10.04
CA ARG A 203 11.94 -19.91 8.96
C ARG A 203 11.91 -18.39 9.17
N LEU A 204 10.79 -17.85 9.67
CA LEU A 204 10.69 -16.45 10.04
C LEU A 204 11.58 -16.08 11.24
N SER A 205 11.70 -16.98 12.23
CA SER A 205 12.49 -16.75 13.44
C SER A 205 14.00 -16.81 13.17
N GLU A 206 14.41 -17.62 12.21
CA GLU A 206 15.83 -17.79 11.83
C GLU A 206 16.33 -16.65 10.93
N TYR A 207 15.45 -16.01 10.19
CA TYR A 207 15.81 -14.93 9.27
C TYR A 207 16.20 -13.65 10.02
N LYS A 208 17.39 -13.12 9.74
CA LYS A 208 17.97 -11.96 10.45
C LYS A 208 17.90 -10.64 9.69
N GLY A 209 17.09 -10.56 8.66
CA GLY A 209 16.96 -9.37 7.84
C GLY A 209 15.54 -8.77 7.89
N PRO A 210 15.30 -7.71 7.11
CA PRO A 210 13.97 -7.14 6.94
C PRO A 210 13.00 -8.16 6.33
N LEU A 211 11.76 -8.17 6.81
CA LEU A 211 10.74 -9.10 6.34
C LEU A 211 10.51 -9.04 4.82
N TYR A 212 10.50 -7.83 4.24
CA TYR A 212 10.32 -7.69 2.79
C TYR A 212 11.55 -8.15 1.98
N ALA A 213 12.76 -8.04 2.54
CA ALA A 213 13.94 -8.63 1.92
C ALA A 213 13.86 -10.17 1.88
N MET A 214 13.34 -10.79 2.94
CA MET A 214 13.03 -12.23 2.94
C MET A 214 11.99 -12.59 1.87
N PHE A 215 10.90 -11.82 1.77
CA PHE A 215 9.87 -12.07 0.77
C PHE A 215 10.39 -11.95 -0.66
N GLU A 216 11.29 -10.99 -0.88
CA GLU A 216 11.96 -10.79 -2.17
C GLU A 216 12.93 -11.92 -2.48
N SER A 217 13.84 -12.27 -1.56
CA SER A 217 14.92 -13.23 -1.80
C SER A 217 14.46 -14.69 -1.80
N GLU A 218 13.51 -15.06 -0.92
CA GLU A 218 13.14 -16.46 -0.73
C GLU A 218 11.81 -16.84 -1.42
N PHE A 219 10.95 -15.87 -1.70
CA PHE A 219 9.63 -16.10 -2.30
C PHE A 219 9.46 -15.37 -3.63
N GLY A 220 10.47 -14.65 -4.11
CA GLY A 220 10.39 -13.88 -5.36
C GLY A 220 9.29 -12.81 -5.35
N THR A 221 8.82 -12.40 -4.15
CA THR A 221 7.70 -11.49 -3.99
C THR A 221 8.19 -10.14 -3.52
N ARG A 222 8.05 -9.14 -4.39
CA ARG A 222 8.48 -7.77 -4.13
C ARG A 222 7.29 -6.87 -3.84
N MET A 223 7.37 -6.07 -2.77
CA MET A 223 6.39 -5.04 -2.45
C MET A 223 6.76 -3.74 -3.17
N ILE A 224 5.97 -3.36 -4.18
CA ILE A 224 6.28 -2.22 -5.05
C ILE A 224 5.61 -0.96 -4.56
N ARG A 225 4.32 -1.05 -4.25
CA ARG A 225 3.52 0.03 -3.69
C ARG A 225 2.60 -0.48 -2.59
N ALA A 226 2.09 0.43 -1.79
CA ALA A 226 1.07 0.13 -0.79
C ALA A 226 -0.02 1.21 -0.78
N SER A 227 -1.22 0.81 -0.35
CA SER A 227 -2.32 1.69 0.02
C SER A 227 -2.59 1.54 1.49
N GLU A 228 -2.78 2.64 2.21
CA GLU A 228 -2.97 2.63 3.66
C GLU A 228 -4.24 3.37 4.06
N LYS A 229 -4.88 2.84 5.11
CA LYS A 229 -5.95 3.49 5.85
C LYS A 229 -5.51 3.66 7.28
N ILE A 230 -5.50 4.88 7.77
CA ILE A 230 -5.01 5.22 9.09
C ILE A 230 -6.19 5.71 9.94
N ARG A 231 -6.28 5.22 11.18
CA ARG A 231 -7.31 5.60 12.15
C ARG A 231 -6.73 5.70 13.56
N ALA A 232 -7.24 6.66 14.35
CA ALA A 232 -7.06 6.64 15.79
C ALA A 232 -8.14 5.73 16.40
N ILE A 233 -7.71 4.80 17.26
CA ILE A 233 -8.60 3.83 17.91
C ILE A 233 -8.22 3.68 19.39
N ALA A 234 -9.12 3.09 20.17
CA ALA A 234 -8.82 2.61 21.53
C ALA A 234 -8.32 1.16 21.46
N ALA A 235 -7.33 0.80 22.27
CA ALA A 235 -6.82 -0.56 22.34
C ALA A 235 -7.90 -1.53 22.85
N GLU A 236 -8.24 -2.51 22.03
CA GLU A 236 -9.04 -3.66 22.45
C GLU A 236 -8.22 -4.55 23.41
N PRO A 237 -8.86 -5.32 24.32
CA PRO A 237 -8.14 -6.11 25.34
C PRO A 237 -7.02 -6.99 24.78
N ALA A 238 -7.25 -7.70 23.67
CA ALA A 238 -6.25 -8.59 23.08
C ALA A 238 -5.05 -7.85 22.46
N VAL A 239 -5.28 -6.64 21.93
CA VAL A 239 -4.23 -5.76 21.39
C VAL A 239 -3.47 -5.11 22.55
N ALA A 240 -4.19 -4.66 23.58
CA ALA A 240 -3.63 -4.06 24.77
C ALA A 240 -2.67 -5.03 25.48
N ASP A 241 -3.08 -6.28 25.65
CA ASP A 241 -2.25 -7.36 26.21
C ASP A 241 -0.97 -7.59 25.38
N ALA A 242 -1.10 -7.66 24.04
CA ALA A 242 0.05 -7.92 23.18
C ALA A 242 1.07 -6.78 23.18
N LEU A 243 0.61 -5.53 23.36
CA LEU A 243 1.43 -4.31 23.42
C LEU A 243 1.78 -3.89 24.86
N ARG A 244 1.30 -4.63 25.86
CA ARG A 244 1.51 -4.32 27.29
C ARG A 244 1.07 -2.91 27.69
N VAL A 245 -0.05 -2.45 27.12
CA VAL A 245 -0.68 -1.17 27.46
C VAL A 245 -2.05 -1.40 28.12
N PRO A 246 -2.61 -0.42 28.83
CA PRO A 246 -3.97 -0.56 29.40
C PRO A 246 -5.03 -0.73 28.31
N PRO A 247 -6.10 -1.51 28.53
CA PRO A 247 -7.27 -1.51 27.65
C PRO A 247 -7.84 -0.08 27.47
N GLY A 248 -8.20 0.28 26.25
CA GLY A 248 -8.65 1.63 25.91
C GLY A 248 -7.53 2.64 25.64
N PHE A 249 -6.26 2.22 25.73
CA PHE A 249 -5.11 3.07 25.39
C PHE A 249 -5.23 3.59 23.94
N PRO A 250 -4.91 4.87 23.67
CA PRO A 250 -4.99 5.41 22.30
C PRO A 250 -3.90 4.80 21.40
N LEU A 251 -4.32 4.24 20.28
CA LEU A 251 -3.44 3.66 19.28
C LEU A 251 -3.69 4.26 17.91
N LEU A 252 -2.66 4.29 17.08
CA LEU A 252 -2.79 4.48 15.66
C LEU A 252 -2.97 3.11 15.00
N SER A 253 -4.08 2.92 14.29
CA SER A 253 -4.31 1.72 13.47
C SER A 253 -3.97 2.02 12.03
N VAL A 254 -3.14 1.17 11.41
CA VAL A 254 -2.77 1.26 10.00
C VAL A 254 -3.14 -0.04 9.30
N GLU A 255 -4.16 0.02 8.44
CA GLU A 255 -4.46 -1.06 7.50
C GLU A 255 -3.73 -0.79 6.20
N ARG A 256 -2.92 -1.75 5.74
CA ARG A 256 -2.15 -1.66 4.51
C ARG A 256 -2.48 -2.81 3.58
N VAL A 257 -2.62 -2.50 2.30
CA VAL A 257 -2.58 -3.49 1.22
C VAL A 257 -1.33 -3.20 0.38
N SER A 258 -0.43 -4.17 0.30
CA SER A 258 0.80 -4.07 -0.51
C SER A 258 0.62 -4.82 -1.82
N TYR A 259 1.18 -4.25 -2.89
CA TYR A 259 1.03 -4.74 -4.25
C TYR A 259 2.40 -5.04 -4.86
N THR A 260 2.45 -6.10 -5.67
CA THR A 260 3.60 -6.44 -6.51
C THR A 260 3.36 -6.01 -7.97
N TYR A 261 4.13 -6.56 -8.89
CA TYR A 261 3.99 -6.30 -10.32
C TYR A 261 2.56 -6.51 -10.83
N GLY A 262 2.13 -5.68 -11.78
CA GLY A 262 0.78 -5.73 -12.34
C GLY A 262 -0.33 -5.37 -11.35
N ASP A 263 -0.02 -4.57 -10.32
CA ASP A 263 -0.98 -4.16 -9.27
C ASP A 263 -1.64 -5.32 -8.52
N ARG A 264 -1.00 -6.49 -8.52
CA ARG A 264 -1.50 -7.66 -7.82
C ARG A 264 -1.30 -7.52 -6.32
N PRO A 265 -2.35 -7.60 -5.49
CA PRO A 265 -2.23 -7.55 -4.04
C PRO A 265 -1.53 -8.80 -3.51
N VAL A 266 -0.56 -8.62 -2.62
CA VAL A 266 0.29 -9.72 -2.09
C VAL A 266 0.43 -9.70 -0.57
N GLU A 267 -0.02 -8.65 0.07
CA GLU A 267 -0.05 -8.55 1.53
C GLU A 267 -1.23 -7.71 1.96
N VAL A 268 -1.93 -8.17 2.98
CA VAL A 268 -2.77 -7.33 3.84
C VAL A 268 -2.09 -7.28 5.20
N ARG A 269 -1.92 -6.08 5.75
CA ARG A 269 -1.34 -5.89 7.07
C ARG A 269 -2.25 -4.99 7.90
N ARG A 270 -2.46 -5.35 9.15
CA ARG A 270 -3.05 -4.52 10.20
C ARG A 270 -1.99 -4.28 11.25
N GLY A 271 -1.65 -3.02 11.45
CA GLY A 271 -0.71 -2.59 12.46
C GLY A 271 -1.41 -1.75 13.53
N TRP A 272 -1.06 -1.98 14.78
CA TRP A 272 -1.46 -1.17 15.92
C TRP A 272 -0.20 -0.58 16.54
N TYR A 273 -0.13 0.75 16.57
CA TYR A 273 1.05 1.50 16.90
C TYR A 273 0.83 2.28 18.20
N VAL A 274 1.70 2.10 19.16
CA VAL A 274 1.86 2.99 20.31
C VAL A 274 2.63 4.21 19.82
N THR A 275 2.02 5.39 19.90
CA THR A 275 2.63 6.64 19.42
C THR A 275 3.10 7.54 20.54
N THR A 276 3.27 7.02 21.75
CA THR A 276 3.91 7.74 22.86
C THR A 276 5.42 7.82 22.58
N GLY A 277 5.92 9.01 22.26
CA GLY A 277 7.31 9.22 21.85
C GLY A 277 7.63 8.88 20.39
N TYR A 278 6.60 8.59 19.60
CA TYR A 278 6.72 8.28 18.16
C TYR A 278 5.64 8.97 17.35
N TYR A 279 5.92 9.24 16.08
CA TYR A 279 4.93 9.72 15.12
C TYR A 279 5.00 8.93 13.81
N TYR A 280 3.90 8.92 13.09
CA TYR A 280 3.81 8.31 11.76
C TYR A 280 4.03 9.40 10.69
N GLN A 281 5.11 9.29 9.90
CA GLN A 281 5.44 10.25 8.86
C GLN A 281 5.05 9.75 7.47
N ASN A 282 4.43 10.62 6.70
CA ASN A 282 4.16 10.41 5.28
C ASN A 282 4.55 11.66 4.51
N ASP A 283 5.57 11.55 3.66
CA ASP A 283 6.00 12.63 2.79
C ASP A 283 5.13 12.62 1.53
N LEU A 284 4.43 13.71 1.30
CA LEU A 284 3.58 13.91 0.13
C LEU A 284 4.40 14.63 -0.96
N SER A 285 4.61 13.97 -2.10
CA SER A 285 5.33 14.49 -3.26
C SER A 285 4.41 14.60 -4.48
#